data_82222f22e4baddec3a07fb058982aa39
#
_entry.id   82222f22e4baddec3a07fb058982aa39
#
_cell.length_a   1.000
_cell.length_b   1.000
_cell.length_c   1.000
_cell.angle_alpha   90.00
_cell.angle_beta   90.00
_cell.angle_gamma   90.00
#
_symmetry.space_group_name_H-M   'P 1'
#
loop_
_entity.id
_entity.type
_entity.pdbx_description
1 polymer ?
#
loop_
_entity_poly.entity_id
_entity_poly.type
_entity_poly.pdbx_seq_one_letter_code
_entity_poly.pdbx_strand_id
1 'polypeptide(L)'
;MKKITSILMINIAFLCIIIISYFHYNQLPIYDLDLAYKFIKNTTQKEDFKSLAEKLGYLEDDKLLIIHADDLGLEESVNSTSFESLKKNTVTSASVIMNTEKIDEVANFSKLNPTLDLGVHLTVTSEWKINKWGGILNDKDISSMLNNNNHFYWN
;
A
#
# COMPACT_ATOMS: atom_id res chain seq x y z
N MET A 1 -26.84 45.20 -13.18
CA MET A 1 -26.49 44.42 -11.97
C MET A 1 -26.84 42.94 -12.09
N LYS A 2 -28.10 42.53 -12.35
CA LYS A 2 -28.49 41.09 -12.40
C LYS A 2 -27.68 40.23 -13.38
N LYS A 3 -27.26 40.71 -14.55
CA LYS A 3 -26.42 39.96 -15.52
C LYS A 3 -24.99 39.71 -15.01
N ILE A 4 -24.38 40.64 -14.31
CA ILE A 4 -23.02 40.50 -13.76
C ILE A 4 -23.01 39.48 -12.63
N THR A 5 -24.01 39.51 -11.74
CA THR A 5 -24.16 38.52 -10.68
C THR A 5 -24.38 37.08 -11.23
N SER A 6 -25.16 36.93 -12.30
CA SER A 6 -25.33 35.62 -12.95
C SER A 6 -24.05 35.08 -13.58
N ILE A 7 -23.26 35.92 -14.25
CA ILE A 7 -21.98 35.51 -14.85
C ILE A 7 -20.98 35.12 -13.73
N LEU A 8 -20.92 35.87 -12.63
CA LEU A 8 -20.07 35.57 -11.51
C LEU A 8 -20.45 34.21 -10.87
N MET A 9 -21.74 33.95 -10.67
CA MET A 9 -22.23 32.68 -10.12
C MET A 9 -21.92 31.49 -11.02
N ILE A 10 -22.02 31.63 -12.36
CA ILE A 10 -21.65 30.59 -13.30
C ILE A 10 -20.15 30.29 -13.23
N ASN A 11 -19.32 31.30 -13.16
CA ASN A 11 -17.86 31.11 -13.05
C ASN A 11 -17.47 30.43 -11.73
N ILE A 12 -18.10 30.79 -10.62
CA ILE A 12 -17.89 30.12 -9.31
C ILE A 12 -18.31 28.66 -9.39
N ALA A 13 -19.47 28.35 -9.95
CA ALA A 13 -19.94 26.97 -10.12
C ALA A 13 -18.99 26.14 -10.99
N PHE A 14 -18.49 26.72 -12.08
CA PHE A 14 -17.51 26.08 -12.95
C PHE A 14 -16.17 25.79 -12.23
N LEU A 15 -15.70 26.76 -11.44
CA LEU A 15 -14.50 26.58 -10.61
C LEU A 15 -14.68 25.47 -9.56
N CYS A 16 -15.84 25.41 -8.90
CA CYS A 16 -16.17 24.33 -7.95
C CYS A 16 -16.17 22.96 -8.63
N ILE A 17 -16.73 22.85 -9.84
CA ILE A 17 -16.74 21.60 -10.62
C ILE A 17 -15.32 21.16 -10.95
N ILE A 18 -14.43 22.09 -11.37
CA ILE A 18 -13.03 21.79 -11.67
C ILE A 18 -12.34 21.27 -10.40
N ILE A 19 -12.52 21.94 -9.26
CA ILE A 19 -11.90 21.56 -7.99
C ILE A 19 -12.39 20.17 -7.57
N ILE A 20 -13.70 19.91 -7.59
CA ILE A 20 -14.27 18.61 -7.24
C ILE A 20 -13.74 17.51 -8.18
N SER A 21 -13.70 17.77 -9.49
CA SER A 21 -13.17 16.83 -10.47
C SER A 21 -11.69 16.52 -10.23
N TYR A 22 -10.89 17.51 -9.87
CA TYR A 22 -9.49 17.34 -9.53
C TYR A 22 -9.30 16.46 -8.31
N PHE A 23 -10.07 16.69 -7.23
CA PHE A 23 -10.04 15.86 -6.02
C PHE A 23 -10.45 14.41 -6.30
N HIS A 24 -11.52 14.24 -7.09
CA HIS A 24 -12.00 12.93 -7.47
C HIS A 24 -10.98 12.17 -8.33
N TYR A 25 -10.40 12.82 -9.33
CA TYR A 25 -9.37 12.22 -10.19
C TYR A 25 -8.13 11.76 -9.41
N ASN A 26 -7.70 12.54 -8.42
CA ASN A 26 -6.54 12.22 -7.57
C ASN A 26 -6.91 11.40 -6.32
N GLN A 27 -8.16 10.91 -6.21
CA GLN A 27 -8.67 10.14 -5.06
C GLN A 27 -8.46 10.83 -3.70
N LEU A 28 -8.47 12.16 -3.69
CA LEU A 28 -8.28 12.96 -2.48
C LEU A 28 -9.60 13.09 -1.71
N PRO A 29 -9.60 12.91 -0.38
CA PRO A 29 -10.79 13.09 0.43
C PRO A 29 -11.16 14.59 0.48
N ILE A 30 -12.34 14.94 -0.04
CA ILE A 30 -12.84 16.33 -0.09
C ILE A 30 -13.06 16.91 1.32
N TYR A 31 -13.28 16.04 2.31
CA TYR A 31 -13.53 16.40 3.71
C TYR A 31 -12.24 16.64 4.54
N ASP A 32 -11.07 16.28 4.03
CA ASP A 32 -9.79 16.50 4.70
C ASP A 32 -8.98 17.57 3.97
N LEU A 33 -9.27 18.83 4.31
CA LEU A 33 -8.61 19.98 3.71
C LEU A 33 -7.12 20.06 4.07
N ASP A 34 -6.69 19.55 5.22
CA ASP A 34 -5.26 19.54 5.61
C ASP A 34 -4.48 18.55 4.75
N LEU A 35 -5.03 17.36 4.53
CA LEU A 35 -4.43 16.38 3.63
C LEU A 35 -4.37 16.90 2.19
N ALA A 36 -5.45 17.52 1.72
CA ALA A 36 -5.49 18.13 0.39
C ALA A 36 -4.46 19.27 0.24
N TYR A 37 -4.33 20.14 1.25
CA TYR A 37 -3.32 21.19 1.28
C TYR A 37 -1.89 20.63 1.24
N LYS A 38 -1.61 19.61 2.05
CA LYS A 38 -0.29 18.93 2.05
C LYS A 38 0.02 18.29 0.70
N PHE A 39 -0.97 17.65 0.07
CA PHE A 39 -0.81 17.06 -1.24
C PHE A 39 -0.47 18.11 -2.30
N ILE A 40 -1.25 19.22 -2.37
CA ILE A 40 -1.01 20.32 -3.30
C ILE A 40 0.36 20.95 -3.05
N LYS A 41 0.72 21.20 -1.79
CA LYS A 41 2.01 21.75 -1.40
C LYS A 41 3.16 20.85 -1.85
N ASN A 42 3.06 19.54 -1.61
CA ASN A 42 4.10 18.58 -2.03
C ASN A 42 4.21 18.46 -3.55
N THR A 43 3.08 18.56 -4.27
CA THR A 43 3.07 18.50 -5.74
C THR A 43 3.67 19.78 -6.36
N THR A 44 3.58 20.91 -5.66
CA THR A 44 4.11 22.21 -6.14
C THR A 44 5.55 22.49 -5.69
N GLN A 45 6.04 21.79 -4.67
CA GLN A 45 7.45 21.85 -4.29
C GLN A 45 8.28 21.00 -5.27
N LYS A 46 8.90 21.64 -6.25
CA LYS A 46 10.01 21.02 -6.98
C LYS A 46 11.18 20.87 -6.00
N GLU A 47 11.41 19.62 -5.56
CA GLU A 47 12.68 19.30 -4.94
C GLU A 47 13.75 19.30 -6.03
N ASP A 48 14.92 19.86 -5.74
CA ASP A 48 16.06 19.98 -6.67
C ASP A 48 16.77 18.65 -6.98
N PHE A 49 16.11 17.51 -6.73
CA PHE A 49 16.64 16.19 -7.09
C PHE A 49 16.30 15.85 -8.53
N LYS A 50 17.31 15.46 -9.29
CA LYS A 50 17.16 15.06 -10.69
C LYS A 50 16.57 13.66 -10.82
N SER A 51 16.87 12.77 -9.88
CA SER A 51 16.42 11.37 -9.91
C SER A 51 16.07 10.85 -8.52
N LEU A 52 15.33 9.71 -8.47
CA LEU A 52 15.07 8.99 -7.23
C LEU A 52 16.37 8.45 -6.60
N ALA A 53 17.34 8.06 -7.42
CA ALA A 53 18.64 7.57 -6.95
C ALA A 53 19.37 8.65 -6.11
N GLU A 54 19.38 9.90 -6.58
CA GLU A 54 19.97 11.01 -5.82
C GLU A 54 19.27 11.24 -4.48
N LYS A 55 17.93 11.17 -4.42
CA LYS A 55 17.16 11.27 -3.16
C LYS A 55 17.56 10.20 -2.15
N LEU A 56 17.92 9.03 -2.61
CA LEU A 56 18.36 7.90 -1.80
C LEU A 56 19.86 7.92 -1.50
N GLY A 57 20.60 8.93 -1.97
CA GLY A 57 22.04 9.11 -1.70
C GLY A 57 22.95 8.38 -2.68
N TYR A 58 22.44 7.96 -3.83
CA TYR A 58 23.18 7.33 -4.92
C TYR A 58 23.51 8.35 -6.02
N LEU A 59 24.29 7.95 -7.03
CA LEU A 59 24.55 8.78 -8.19
C LEU A 59 23.31 8.86 -9.11
N GLU A 60 23.20 9.95 -9.88
CA GLU A 60 22.05 10.19 -10.77
C GLU A 60 21.79 9.03 -11.75
N ASP A 61 22.85 8.45 -12.27
CA ASP A 61 22.81 7.39 -13.27
C ASP A 61 22.80 5.96 -12.68
N ASP A 62 22.81 5.82 -11.35
CA ASP A 62 22.76 4.52 -10.70
C ASP A 62 21.42 3.82 -10.97
N LYS A 63 21.52 2.55 -11.31
CA LYS A 63 20.35 1.67 -11.49
C LYS A 63 20.17 0.84 -10.22
N LEU A 64 19.12 1.18 -9.46
CA LEU A 64 18.80 0.51 -8.22
C LEU A 64 17.83 -0.63 -8.48
N LEU A 65 18.11 -1.80 -7.91
CA LEU A 65 17.28 -3.00 -8.00
C LEU A 65 16.90 -3.46 -6.60
N ILE A 66 15.60 -3.59 -6.34
CA ILE A 66 15.06 -4.24 -5.15
C ILE A 66 14.52 -5.60 -5.58
N ILE A 67 15.01 -6.67 -4.95
CA ILE A 67 14.43 -8.01 -5.10
C ILE A 67 13.68 -8.30 -3.80
N HIS A 68 12.36 -8.45 -3.91
CA HIS A 68 11.44 -8.59 -2.79
C HIS A 68 10.76 -9.96 -2.81
N ALA A 69 10.63 -10.59 -1.65
CA ALA A 69 9.87 -11.82 -1.49
C ALA A 69 8.50 -11.50 -0.91
N ASP A 70 7.44 -11.82 -1.64
CA ASP A 70 6.06 -11.70 -1.18
C ASP A 70 5.58 -12.96 -0.47
N ASP A 71 4.44 -12.86 0.19
CA ASP A 71 3.64 -13.97 0.71
C ASP A 71 4.28 -14.81 1.82
N LEU A 72 5.23 -14.27 2.60
CA LEU A 72 5.71 -14.98 3.78
C LEU A 72 4.54 -15.26 4.75
N GLY A 73 4.54 -16.42 5.33
CA GLY A 73 3.47 -16.91 6.18
C GLY A 73 2.45 -17.80 5.46
N LEU A 74 2.43 -17.77 4.13
CA LEU A 74 1.44 -18.50 3.33
C LEU A 74 1.59 -20.02 3.46
N GLU A 75 2.83 -20.52 3.31
CA GLU A 75 3.14 -21.94 3.24
C GLU A 75 4.58 -22.19 3.74
N GLU A 76 4.86 -23.38 4.27
CA GLU A 76 6.18 -23.76 4.76
C GLU A 76 7.26 -23.67 3.68
N SER A 77 6.94 -24.09 2.45
CA SER A 77 7.85 -24.01 1.32
C SER A 77 8.20 -22.57 0.92
N VAL A 78 7.23 -21.66 1.00
CA VAL A 78 7.42 -20.22 0.77
C VAL A 78 8.31 -19.64 1.86
N ASN A 79 8.02 -19.97 3.13
CA ASN A 79 8.80 -19.50 4.26
C ASN A 79 10.26 -19.95 4.17
N SER A 80 10.49 -21.25 4.00
CA SER A 80 11.85 -21.83 3.99
C SER A 80 12.70 -21.24 2.88
N THR A 81 12.16 -21.11 1.67
CA THR A 81 12.86 -20.54 0.51
C THR A 81 13.18 -19.07 0.71
N SER A 82 12.20 -18.30 1.22
CA SER A 82 12.36 -16.88 1.48
C SER A 82 13.37 -16.62 2.60
N PHE A 83 13.35 -17.40 3.69
CA PHE A 83 14.31 -17.29 4.78
C PHE A 83 15.73 -17.56 4.32
N GLU A 84 15.94 -18.57 3.49
CA GLU A 84 17.25 -18.86 2.90
C GLU A 84 17.72 -17.72 2.00
N SER A 85 16.85 -17.21 1.17
CA SER A 85 17.12 -16.12 0.24
C SER A 85 17.48 -14.81 0.97
N LEU A 86 16.75 -14.47 2.03
CA LEU A 86 17.04 -13.32 2.89
C LEU A 86 18.39 -13.46 3.61
N LYS A 87 18.69 -14.65 4.17
CA LYS A 87 19.98 -14.90 4.83
C LYS A 87 21.16 -14.81 3.87
N LYS A 88 20.96 -15.17 2.61
CA LYS A 88 21.99 -15.10 1.55
C LYS A 88 22.08 -13.74 0.88
N ASN A 89 21.22 -12.78 1.23
CA ASN A 89 21.09 -11.47 0.57
C ASN A 89 20.80 -11.56 -0.94
N THR A 90 20.18 -12.66 -1.40
CA THR A 90 19.65 -12.76 -2.76
C THR A 90 18.31 -12.06 -2.92
N VAL A 91 17.62 -11.87 -1.81
CA VAL A 91 16.42 -11.04 -1.62
C VAL A 91 16.73 -10.03 -0.53
N THR A 92 16.35 -8.78 -0.74
CA THR A 92 16.72 -7.67 0.16
C THR A 92 15.62 -7.30 1.15
N SER A 93 14.38 -7.66 0.87
CA SER A 93 13.22 -7.40 1.72
C SER A 93 12.14 -8.45 1.50
N ALA A 94 11.17 -8.53 2.41
CA ALA A 94 10.04 -9.42 2.26
C ALA A 94 8.77 -8.87 2.89
N SER A 95 7.60 -9.33 2.43
CA SER A 95 6.31 -8.99 3.00
C SER A 95 5.57 -10.22 3.53
N VAL A 96 4.92 -10.04 4.67
CA VAL A 96 4.36 -11.12 5.50
C VAL A 96 2.84 -11.01 5.54
N ILE A 97 2.14 -12.06 5.11
CA ILE A 97 0.68 -12.18 5.30
C ILE A 97 0.43 -12.57 6.75
N MET A 98 -0.18 -11.66 7.51
CA MET A 98 -0.28 -11.76 8.97
C MET A 98 -1.36 -12.72 9.48
N ASN A 99 -2.27 -13.15 8.63
CA ASN A 99 -3.47 -13.91 8.96
C ASN A 99 -3.49 -15.32 8.32
N THR A 100 -2.33 -15.90 8.17
CA THR A 100 -2.13 -17.25 7.63
C THR A 100 -1.66 -18.25 8.71
N GLU A 101 -1.80 -19.55 8.45
CA GLU A 101 -1.47 -20.59 9.42
C GLU A 101 0.04 -20.68 9.74
N LYS A 102 0.89 -20.23 8.84
CA LYS A 102 2.36 -20.34 8.98
C LYS A 102 3.04 -19.07 9.49
N ILE A 103 2.26 -18.13 10.04
CA ILE A 103 2.77 -16.87 10.56
C ILE A 103 3.76 -17.04 11.73
N ASP A 104 3.55 -18.04 12.58
CA ASP A 104 4.42 -18.27 13.73
C ASP A 104 5.85 -18.63 13.32
N GLU A 105 6.04 -19.31 12.20
CA GLU A 105 7.37 -19.59 11.65
C GLU A 105 8.09 -18.29 11.29
N VAL A 106 7.37 -17.36 10.65
CA VAL A 106 7.92 -16.03 10.28
C VAL A 106 8.23 -15.21 11.53
N ALA A 107 7.35 -15.23 12.54
CA ALA A 107 7.55 -14.53 13.78
C ALA A 107 8.81 -15.03 14.52
N ASN A 108 9.04 -16.34 14.56
CA ASN A 108 10.24 -16.93 15.15
C ASN A 108 11.50 -16.58 14.35
N PHE A 109 11.43 -16.65 13.04
CA PHE A 109 12.53 -16.27 12.16
C PHE A 109 12.90 -14.79 12.30
N SER A 110 11.92 -13.90 12.34
CA SER A 110 12.13 -12.46 12.54
C SER A 110 12.83 -12.13 13.86
N LYS A 111 12.40 -12.78 14.96
CA LYS A 111 13.06 -12.61 16.28
C LYS A 111 14.53 -12.98 16.26
N LEU A 112 14.91 -14.01 15.52
CA LEU A 112 16.29 -14.46 15.40
C LEU A 112 17.10 -13.63 14.40
N ASN A 113 16.46 -12.83 13.57
CA ASN A 113 17.09 -12.03 12.50
C ASN A 113 16.54 -10.59 12.50
N PRO A 114 16.75 -9.80 13.56
CA PRO A 114 16.07 -8.52 13.76
C PRO A 114 16.51 -7.40 12.80
N THR A 115 17.53 -7.64 11.99
CA THR A 115 18.06 -6.66 11.02
C THR A 115 17.49 -6.86 9.62
N LEU A 116 16.68 -7.88 9.40
CA LEU A 116 16.06 -8.12 8.11
C LEU A 116 14.90 -7.14 7.87
N ASP A 117 14.77 -6.69 6.62
CA ASP A 117 13.68 -5.82 6.18
C ASP A 117 12.42 -6.65 5.89
N LEU A 118 11.55 -6.73 6.89
CA LEU A 118 10.27 -7.44 6.82
C LEU A 118 9.12 -6.45 7.00
N GLY A 119 8.25 -6.39 6.01
CA GLY A 119 7.04 -5.56 6.02
C GLY A 119 5.77 -6.39 6.16
N VAL A 120 4.64 -5.72 6.34
CA VAL A 120 3.31 -6.34 6.35
C VAL A 120 2.76 -6.40 4.93
N HIS A 121 2.36 -7.58 4.49
CA HIS A 121 1.59 -7.79 3.26
C HIS A 121 0.09 -7.63 3.57
N LEU A 122 -0.46 -6.47 3.24
CA LEU A 122 -1.88 -6.18 3.45
C LEU A 122 -2.72 -6.95 2.43
N THR A 123 -3.59 -7.83 2.91
CA THR A 123 -4.47 -8.63 2.07
C THR A 123 -5.92 -8.51 2.55
N VAL A 124 -6.83 -8.33 1.61
CA VAL A 124 -8.30 -8.32 1.82
C VAL A 124 -9.03 -9.29 0.89
N THR A 125 -8.25 -10.06 0.14
CA THR A 125 -8.70 -11.15 -0.74
C THR A 125 -7.86 -12.40 -0.48
N SER A 126 -8.38 -13.57 -0.84
CA SER A 126 -7.69 -14.85 -0.67
C SER A 126 -7.66 -15.58 -2.02
N GLU A 127 -6.71 -15.21 -2.88
CA GLU A 127 -6.63 -15.61 -4.29
C GLU A 127 -6.12 -17.04 -4.52
N TRP A 128 -5.50 -17.68 -3.54
CA TRP A 128 -5.01 -19.04 -3.68
C TRP A 128 -6.14 -20.07 -3.57
N LYS A 129 -6.06 -21.15 -4.33
CA LYS A 129 -7.11 -22.21 -4.33
C LYS A 129 -7.15 -23.01 -3.05
N ILE A 130 -6.00 -23.33 -2.49
CA ILE A 130 -5.83 -24.26 -1.37
C ILE A 130 -5.60 -23.45 -0.08
N ASN A 131 -4.57 -22.66 -0.03
CA ASN A 131 -4.19 -21.88 1.14
C ASN A 131 -5.08 -20.64 1.25
N LYS A 132 -6.19 -20.79 1.95
CA LYS A 132 -7.17 -19.74 2.16
C LYS A 132 -6.97 -19.09 3.53
N TRP A 133 -7.19 -17.79 3.60
CA TRP A 133 -7.14 -17.03 4.85
C TRP A 133 -8.33 -16.09 4.99
N GLY A 134 -8.62 -15.72 6.22
CA GLY A 134 -9.65 -14.76 6.60
C GLY A 134 -9.03 -13.53 7.27
N GLY A 135 -9.83 -12.82 8.05
CA GLY A 135 -9.36 -11.67 8.80
C GLY A 135 -8.72 -12.05 10.14
N ILE A 136 -7.96 -11.10 10.72
CA ILE A 136 -7.46 -11.20 12.11
C ILE A 136 -8.55 -10.78 13.10
N LEU A 137 -9.45 -9.89 12.67
CA LEU A 137 -10.57 -9.43 13.49
C LEU A 137 -11.64 -10.51 13.63
N ASN A 138 -12.54 -10.30 14.61
CA ASN A 138 -13.72 -11.15 14.77
C ASN A 138 -14.54 -11.18 13.47
N ASP A 139 -14.90 -12.37 13.01
CA ASP A 139 -15.65 -12.59 11.76
C ASP A 139 -16.95 -11.79 11.68
N LYS A 140 -17.58 -11.47 12.82
CA LYS A 140 -18.79 -10.63 12.87
C LYS A 140 -18.53 -9.20 12.42
N ASP A 141 -17.35 -8.68 12.70
CA ASP A 141 -16.99 -7.29 12.41
C ASP A 141 -16.62 -7.10 10.93
N ILE A 142 -16.20 -8.18 10.27
CA ILE A 142 -15.77 -8.20 8.86
C ILE A 142 -16.59 -9.14 8.00
N SER A 143 -17.78 -9.53 8.44
CA SER A 143 -18.62 -10.54 7.78
C SER A 143 -18.94 -10.24 6.31
N SER A 144 -19.02 -8.96 5.95
CA SER A 144 -19.23 -8.54 4.55
C SER A 144 -18.03 -8.85 3.62
N MET A 145 -16.86 -9.12 4.19
CA MET A 145 -15.62 -9.42 3.46
C MET A 145 -15.33 -10.91 3.38
N LEU A 146 -16.10 -11.74 4.08
CA LEU A 146 -15.86 -13.17 4.23
C LEU A 146 -16.93 -13.99 3.52
N ASN A 147 -16.51 -15.14 2.97
CA ASN A 147 -17.41 -16.15 2.45
C ASN A 147 -17.94 -17.05 3.61
N ASN A 148 -18.78 -18.03 3.27
CA ASN A 148 -19.40 -18.94 4.25
C ASN A 148 -18.39 -19.81 5.04
N ASN A 149 -17.14 -19.89 4.64
CA ASN A 149 -16.06 -20.60 5.31
C ASN A 149 -15.14 -19.66 6.11
N ASN A 150 -15.55 -18.42 6.35
CA ASN A 150 -14.78 -17.38 7.02
C ASN A 150 -13.45 -17.03 6.35
N HIS A 151 -13.35 -17.24 5.04
CA HIS A 151 -12.21 -16.79 4.24
C HIS A 151 -12.58 -15.55 3.43
N PHE A 152 -11.61 -14.70 3.17
CA PHE A 152 -11.79 -13.63 2.20
C PHE A 152 -12.22 -14.17 0.85
N TYR A 153 -13.01 -13.40 0.12
CA TYR A 153 -13.43 -13.77 -1.22
C TYR A 153 -12.23 -13.88 -2.16
N TRP A 154 -12.36 -14.76 -3.12
CA TRP A 154 -11.54 -14.73 -4.32
C TRP A 154 -12.08 -13.63 -5.25
N ASN A 155 -11.20 -12.90 -5.95
CA ASN A 155 -11.60 -11.91 -6.97
C ASN A 155 -12.27 -12.57 -8.15
#